data_7136bd4a33b1e4a5d136df2ee3cec0a6
#
_entry.id   7136bd4a33b1e4a5d136df2ee3cec0a6
#
_cell.length_a   1.000
_cell.length_b   1.000
_cell.length_c   1.000
_cell.angle_alpha   90.00
_cell.angle_beta   90.00
_cell.angle_gamma   90.00
#
_symmetry.space_group_name_H-M   'P 1'
#
loop_
_entity.id
_entity.type
_entity.pdbx_description
1 polymer ?
#
loop_
_entity_poly.entity_id
_entity_poly.type
_entity_poly.pdbx_seq_one_letter_code
_entity_poly.pdbx_strand_id
1 'polypeptide(L)'
;MLPVSTKYHYPILKLLADGKVHTSKEMQDVLIKEFALTEDDLKVKTKGGDKSEGSLLFPKWVGFAIKNLRDANFIITQGKDKNLALYQITEDGKRMLEVSGGDFVGGTGKSLLATYKKLTSGKSKEAPKQESIPEEKPEVPKKKDEGFVYILTNDAFKANYIKIGYTTDLDERLRSLYNTSVPKPFKVYALLKTRKFKFAEKLMHETFRDYRTGDDREFFQLIPEVALEQLKVVAEGLDAVVITYDDKGNEKKTFDYSK
;
A
#
# COMPACT_ATOMS: atom_id res chain seq x y z
N MET A 1 15.00 7.42 -4.73
CA MET A 1 13.92 7.12 -3.75
C MET A 1 13.32 5.75 -4.05
N LEU A 2 13.19 4.88 -3.05
CA LEU A 2 12.66 3.52 -3.23
C LEU A 2 11.19 3.55 -3.66
N PRO A 3 10.81 2.88 -4.76
CA PRO A 3 9.42 2.65 -5.10
C PRO A 3 8.72 1.80 -4.03
N VAL A 4 7.44 2.02 -3.81
CA VAL A 4 6.64 1.20 -2.89
C VAL A 4 6.56 -0.26 -3.34
N SER A 5 6.44 -1.18 -2.39
CA SER A 5 6.50 -2.64 -2.66
C SER A 5 5.45 -3.13 -3.68
N THR A 6 4.35 -2.40 -3.84
CA THR A 6 3.31 -2.74 -4.82
C THR A 6 3.78 -2.61 -6.28
N LYS A 7 4.75 -1.72 -6.55
CA LYS A 7 5.36 -1.58 -7.88
C LYS A 7 6.29 -2.75 -8.23
N TYR A 8 6.68 -3.58 -7.26
CA TYR A 8 7.58 -4.71 -7.47
C TYR A 8 6.87 -5.96 -8.01
N HIS A 9 5.54 -6.06 -7.87
CA HIS A 9 4.79 -7.26 -8.26
C HIS A 9 4.96 -7.59 -9.75
N TYR A 10 4.76 -6.62 -10.62
CA TYR A 10 4.83 -6.82 -12.07
C TYR A 10 6.25 -7.19 -12.54
N PRO A 11 7.32 -6.45 -12.19
CA PRO A 11 8.68 -6.82 -12.57
C PRO A 11 9.11 -8.20 -12.06
N ILE A 12 8.70 -8.59 -10.84
CA ILE A 12 8.98 -9.92 -10.30
C ILE A 12 8.29 -11.00 -11.11
N LEU A 13 7.00 -10.86 -11.41
CA LEU A 13 6.29 -11.83 -12.25
C LEU A 13 6.85 -11.89 -13.66
N LYS A 14 7.25 -10.75 -14.24
CA LYS A 14 7.88 -10.66 -15.55
C LYS A 14 9.21 -11.41 -15.60
N LEU A 15 10.05 -11.31 -14.55
CA LEU A 15 11.26 -12.12 -14.43
C LEU A 15 10.92 -13.61 -14.45
N LEU A 16 9.96 -14.03 -13.64
CA LEU A 16 9.57 -15.43 -13.48
C LEU A 16 8.81 -15.99 -14.70
N ALA A 17 8.42 -15.15 -15.66
CA ALA A 17 7.69 -15.56 -16.86
C ALA A 17 8.50 -16.52 -17.77
N ASP A 18 9.82 -16.60 -17.59
CA ASP A 18 10.68 -17.57 -18.26
C ASP A 18 10.43 -19.02 -17.81
N GLY A 19 9.60 -19.20 -16.74
CA GLY A 19 9.23 -20.50 -16.18
C GLY A 19 10.31 -21.15 -15.34
N LYS A 20 11.48 -20.54 -15.19
CA LYS A 20 12.58 -21.05 -14.35
C LYS A 20 12.36 -20.69 -12.88
N VAL A 21 13.15 -21.32 -12.03
CA VAL A 21 13.19 -20.96 -10.61
C VAL A 21 14.19 -19.84 -10.39
N HIS A 22 13.80 -18.84 -9.59
CA HIS A 22 14.64 -17.69 -9.27
C HIS A 22 14.70 -17.47 -7.76
N THR A 23 15.81 -16.90 -7.31
CA THR A 23 16.02 -16.51 -5.91
C THR A 23 15.47 -15.11 -5.63
N SER A 24 15.26 -14.79 -4.37
CA SER A 24 14.93 -13.41 -3.96
C SER A 24 16.03 -12.40 -4.31
N LYS A 25 17.31 -12.86 -4.41
CA LYS A 25 18.43 -12.01 -4.80
C LYS A 25 18.32 -11.60 -6.27
N GLU A 26 18.06 -12.56 -7.16
CA GLU A 26 17.85 -12.25 -8.59
C GLU A 26 16.68 -11.30 -8.82
N MET A 27 15.59 -11.45 -8.04
CA MET A 27 14.48 -10.49 -8.05
C MET A 27 14.94 -9.09 -7.62
N GLN A 28 15.77 -8.99 -6.58
CA GLN A 28 16.33 -7.70 -6.15
C GLN A 28 17.19 -7.08 -7.25
N ASP A 29 18.05 -7.86 -7.91
CA ASP A 29 18.92 -7.38 -8.99
C ASP A 29 18.12 -6.84 -10.18
N VAL A 30 17.02 -7.49 -10.52
CA VAL A 30 16.08 -6.99 -11.56
C VAL A 30 15.43 -5.68 -11.13
N LEU A 31 14.93 -5.60 -9.91
CA LEU A 31 14.27 -4.38 -9.40
C LEU A 31 15.24 -3.20 -9.29
N ILE A 32 16.50 -3.44 -8.92
CA ILE A 32 17.56 -2.41 -8.89
C ILE A 32 17.73 -1.81 -10.29
N LYS A 33 17.78 -2.65 -11.32
CA LYS A 33 17.91 -2.21 -12.72
C LYS A 33 16.66 -1.51 -13.23
N GLU A 34 15.49 -2.11 -13.01
CA GLU A 34 14.19 -1.60 -13.50
C GLU A 34 13.89 -0.20 -12.95
N PHE A 35 14.19 0.04 -11.67
CA PHE A 35 13.93 1.32 -11.01
C PHE A 35 15.16 2.23 -10.91
N ALA A 36 16.29 1.87 -11.53
CA ALA A 36 17.56 2.59 -11.47
C ALA A 36 17.94 3.00 -10.03
N LEU A 37 17.84 2.06 -9.08
CA LEU A 37 18.10 2.32 -7.67
C LEU A 37 19.57 2.61 -7.44
N THR A 38 19.85 3.68 -6.70
CA THR A 38 21.21 4.08 -6.31
C THR A 38 21.68 3.33 -5.06
N GLU A 39 22.98 3.36 -4.79
CA GLU A 39 23.52 2.82 -3.53
C GLU A 39 22.89 3.46 -2.29
N ASP A 40 22.55 4.76 -2.35
CA ASP A 40 21.92 5.46 -1.24
C ASP A 40 20.49 4.98 -1.02
N ASP A 41 19.76 4.67 -2.09
CA ASP A 41 18.44 4.04 -1.98
C ASP A 41 18.52 2.67 -1.30
N LEU A 42 19.54 1.87 -1.63
CA LEU A 42 19.74 0.54 -1.06
C LEU A 42 20.20 0.56 0.41
N LYS A 43 20.83 1.66 0.86
CA LYS A 43 21.27 1.85 2.25
C LYS A 43 20.16 2.34 3.18
N VAL A 44 18.98 2.69 2.65
CA VAL A 44 17.84 3.12 3.47
C VAL A 44 17.45 1.99 4.43
N LYS A 45 17.52 2.29 5.72
CA LYS A 45 17.16 1.36 6.79
C LYS A 45 15.83 1.76 7.43
N THR A 46 15.07 0.76 7.88
CA THR A 46 14.04 1.01 8.91
C THR A 46 14.78 1.47 10.17
N LYS A 47 14.24 2.43 10.92
CA LYS A 47 14.84 2.72 12.23
C LYS A 47 14.65 1.51 13.13
N GLY A 48 15.76 1.02 13.70
CA GLY A 48 15.73 0.01 14.73
C GLY A 48 15.10 0.57 16.04
N GLY A 49 14.60 -0.31 16.89
CA GLY A 49 14.29 0.03 18.29
C GLY A 49 15.57 0.35 19.07
N ASP A 50 15.43 0.82 20.30
CA ASP A 50 16.51 1.34 21.17
C ASP A 50 17.76 0.42 21.32
N LYS A 51 17.70 -0.83 20.85
CA LYS A 51 18.79 -1.83 21.00
C LYS A 51 19.16 -2.55 19.69
N SER A 52 18.60 -2.17 18.54
CA SER A 52 18.90 -2.84 17.27
C SER A 52 19.11 -1.85 16.14
N GLU A 53 20.13 -2.11 15.30
CA GLU A 53 20.21 -1.44 13.99
C GLU A 53 19.00 -1.80 13.13
N GLY A 54 18.42 -0.80 12.45
CA GLY A 54 17.30 -1.03 11.53
C GLY A 54 17.71 -1.93 10.35
N SER A 55 16.77 -2.73 9.88
CA SER A 55 16.96 -3.57 8.70
C SER A 55 16.89 -2.73 7.42
N LEU A 56 17.59 -3.16 6.37
CA LEU A 56 17.50 -2.55 5.05
C LEU A 56 16.06 -2.61 4.52
N LEU A 57 15.56 -1.48 4.07
CA LEU A 57 14.15 -1.33 3.66
C LEU A 57 13.87 -2.05 2.33
N PHE A 58 14.78 -1.95 1.36
CA PHE A 58 14.61 -2.53 0.04
C PHE A 58 14.42 -4.06 0.07
N PRO A 59 15.32 -4.88 0.68
CA PRO A 59 15.11 -6.33 0.76
C PRO A 59 13.82 -6.70 1.48
N LYS A 60 13.43 -5.92 2.49
CA LYS A 60 12.18 -6.13 3.22
C LYS A 60 10.96 -5.92 2.32
N TRP A 61 10.95 -4.89 1.50
CA TRP A 61 9.88 -4.62 0.54
C TRP A 61 9.80 -5.65 -0.57
N VAL A 62 10.94 -6.14 -1.04
CA VAL A 62 10.97 -7.29 -1.97
C VAL A 62 10.33 -8.52 -1.32
N GLY A 63 10.66 -8.80 -0.06
CA GLY A 63 10.04 -9.88 0.72
C GLY A 63 8.50 -9.75 0.82
N PHE A 64 7.99 -8.53 0.99
CA PHE A 64 6.54 -8.27 0.98
C PHE A 64 5.92 -8.52 -0.39
N ALA A 65 6.54 -8.04 -1.45
CA ALA A 65 6.03 -8.27 -2.80
C ALA A 65 5.98 -9.78 -3.11
N ILE A 66 7.03 -10.53 -2.78
CA ILE A 66 7.08 -11.99 -2.91
C ILE A 66 5.96 -12.65 -2.10
N LYS A 67 5.79 -12.25 -0.83
CA LYS A 67 4.71 -12.76 0.02
C LYS A 67 3.33 -12.52 -0.62
N ASN A 68 3.07 -11.30 -1.08
CA ASN A 68 1.79 -10.95 -1.70
C ASN A 68 1.51 -11.77 -2.97
N LEU A 69 2.52 -11.96 -3.83
CA LEU A 69 2.40 -12.77 -5.03
C LEU A 69 2.14 -14.25 -4.70
N ARG A 70 2.77 -14.77 -3.63
CA ARG A 70 2.52 -16.13 -3.14
C ARG A 70 1.13 -16.28 -2.53
N ASP A 71 0.71 -15.33 -1.70
CA ASP A 71 -0.62 -15.32 -1.08
C ASP A 71 -1.75 -15.20 -2.14
N ALA A 72 -1.45 -14.62 -3.30
CA ALA A 72 -2.33 -14.58 -4.47
C ALA A 72 -2.24 -15.84 -5.35
N ASN A 73 -1.39 -16.79 -5.02
CA ASN A 73 -1.10 -17.99 -5.81
C ASN A 73 -0.51 -17.72 -7.21
N PHE A 74 0.17 -16.58 -7.40
CA PHE A 74 0.83 -16.27 -8.68
C PHE A 74 2.25 -16.83 -8.76
N ILE A 75 2.86 -17.12 -7.60
CA ILE A 75 4.14 -17.79 -7.48
C ILE A 75 4.09 -18.84 -6.38
N ILE A 76 4.96 -19.84 -6.51
CA ILE A 76 5.15 -20.89 -5.49
C ILE A 76 6.61 -20.94 -5.07
N THR A 77 6.85 -21.54 -3.89
CA THR A 77 8.20 -21.86 -3.42
C THR A 77 8.54 -23.27 -3.82
N GLN A 78 9.63 -23.45 -4.58
CA GLN A 78 10.11 -24.75 -5.10
C GLN A 78 11.22 -25.39 -4.25
N GLY A 79 11.48 -24.88 -3.06
CA GLY A 79 12.55 -25.37 -2.19
C GLY A 79 13.58 -24.29 -1.87
N LYS A 80 14.81 -24.70 -1.59
CA LYS A 80 15.92 -23.79 -1.25
C LYS A 80 17.20 -24.26 -1.92
N ASP A 81 18.00 -23.30 -2.37
CA ASP A 81 19.41 -23.49 -2.75
C ASP A 81 20.29 -22.62 -1.85
N LYS A 82 21.31 -23.23 -1.22
CA LYS A 82 22.25 -22.53 -0.31
C LYS A 82 21.55 -21.59 0.69
N ASN A 83 20.46 -22.08 1.31
CA ASN A 83 19.58 -21.33 2.23
C ASN A 83 18.72 -20.22 1.61
N LEU A 84 18.76 -20.00 0.30
CA LEU A 84 17.89 -19.07 -0.42
C LEU A 84 16.67 -19.80 -0.93
N ALA A 85 15.48 -19.25 -0.66
CA ALA A 85 14.24 -19.78 -1.20
C ALA A 85 14.19 -19.58 -2.72
N LEU A 86 13.74 -20.62 -3.42
CA LEU A 86 13.54 -20.65 -4.87
C LEU A 86 12.05 -20.44 -5.18
N TYR A 87 11.78 -19.57 -6.11
CA TYR A 87 10.41 -19.20 -6.50
C TYR A 87 10.19 -19.48 -7.98
N GLN A 88 8.98 -19.91 -8.32
CA GLN A 88 8.56 -20.16 -9.69
C GLN A 88 7.16 -19.59 -9.92
N ILE A 89 6.88 -19.12 -11.14
CA ILE A 89 5.57 -18.63 -11.53
C ILE A 89 4.57 -19.78 -11.66
N THR A 90 3.33 -19.54 -11.29
CA THR A 90 2.19 -20.45 -11.52
C THR A 90 1.49 -20.12 -12.84
N GLU A 91 0.57 -20.99 -13.28
CA GLU A 91 -0.29 -20.69 -14.43
C GLU A 91 -1.18 -19.46 -14.19
N ASP A 92 -1.67 -19.26 -12.95
CA ASP A 92 -2.39 -18.03 -12.57
C ASP A 92 -1.50 -16.79 -12.66
N GLY A 93 -0.23 -16.90 -12.27
CA GLY A 93 0.75 -15.82 -12.40
C GLY A 93 1.03 -15.46 -13.86
N LYS A 94 1.20 -16.44 -14.74
CA LYS A 94 1.36 -16.21 -16.20
C LYS A 94 0.13 -15.53 -16.77
N ARG A 95 -1.05 -16.06 -16.44
CA ARG A 95 -2.32 -15.51 -16.90
C ARG A 95 -2.54 -14.07 -16.38
N MET A 96 -2.11 -13.77 -15.16
CA MET A 96 -2.15 -12.41 -14.63
C MET A 96 -1.31 -11.45 -15.45
N LEU A 97 -0.10 -11.83 -15.90
CA LEU A 97 0.72 -11.03 -16.80
C LEU A 97 0.03 -10.75 -18.13
N GLU A 98 -0.63 -11.76 -18.72
CA GLU A 98 -1.34 -11.64 -20.00
C GLU A 98 -2.54 -10.67 -19.92
N VAL A 99 -3.33 -10.75 -18.83
CA VAL A 99 -4.57 -9.97 -18.71
C VAL A 99 -4.37 -8.58 -18.13
N SER A 100 -3.24 -8.33 -17.46
CA SER A 100 -2.99 -7.04 -16.78
C SER A 100 -2.51 -5.93 -17.71
N GLY A 101 -2.08 -6.25 -18.92
CA GLY A 101 -1.63 -5.27 -19.91
C GLY A 101 -0.35 -4.52 -19.54
N GLY A 102 0.42 -4.98 -18.52
CA GLY A 102 1.73 -4.44 -18.20
C GLY A 102 1.85 -3.74 -16.83
N ASP A 103 0.76 -3.47 -16.15
CA ASP A 103 0.80 -2.97 -14.78
C ASP A 103 -0.41 -3.49 -13.99
N PHE A 104 -0.18 -3.90 -12.75
CA PHE A 104 -1.26 -4.24 -11.85
C PHE A 104 -0.90 -3.81 -10.44
N VAL A 105 -1.83 -3.12 -9.82
CA VAL A 105 -1.68 -2.57 -8.48
C VAL A 105 -2.52 -3.39 -7.50
N GLY A 106 -1.88 -3.90 -6.47
CA GLY A 106 -2.56 -4.59 -5.38
C GLY A 106 -1.67 -4.55 -4.13
N GLY A 107 -2.20 -4.01 -3.03
CA GLY A 107 -1.45 -3.85 -1.78
C GLY A 107 -1.21 -5.17 -1.05
N THR A 108 -2.05 -6.18 -1.26
CA THR A 108 -1.99 -7.49 -0.58
C THR A 108 -2.27 -8.62 -1.55
N GLY A 109 -1.90 -9.85 -1.16
CA GLY A 109 -2.23 -11.05 -1.94
C GLY A 109 -3.73 -11.21 -2.22
N LYS A 110 -4.58 -10.83 -1.26
CA LYS A 110 -6.04 -10.83 -1.44
C LYS A 110 -6.50 -9.83 -2.49
N SER A 111 -5.93 -8.61 -2.50
CA SER A 111 -6.27 -7.59 -3.49
C SER A 111 -5.75 -7.95 -4.89
N LEU A 112 -4.57 -8.54 -4.99
CA LEU A 112 -4.03 -9.08 -6.25
C LEU A 112 -4.94 -10.17 -6.82
N LEU A 113 -5.38 -11.11 -5.98
CA LEU A 113 -6.30 -12.18 -6.37
C LEU A 113 -7.68 -11.64 -6.80
N ALA A 114 -8.19 -10.59 -6.11
CA ALA A 114 -9.43 -9.93 -6.49
C ALA A 114 -9.31 -9.23 -7.85
N THR A 115 -8.19 -8.54 -8.11
CA THR A 115 -7.88 -7.93 -9.41
C THR A 115 -7.82 -9.00 -10.51
N TYR A 116 -7.12 -10.10 -10.27
CA TYR A 116 -7.04 -11.22 -11.20
C TYR A 116 -8.42 -11.78 -11.55
N LYS A 117 -9.25 -12.07 -10.55
CA LYS A 117 -10.62 -12.54 -10.75
C LYS A 117 -11.45 -11.55 -11.57
N LYS A 118 -11.33 -10.24 -11.30
CA LYS A 118 -12.02 -9.20 -12.07
C LYS A 118 -11.57 -9.18 -13.54
N LEU A 119 -10.27 -9.28 -13.79
CA LEU A 119 -9.71 -9.26 -15.15
C LEU A 119 -10.04 -10.54 -15.95
N THR A 120 -10.12 -11.69 -15.27
CA THR A 120 -10.40 -12.98 -15.90
C THR A 120 -11.89 -13.27 -16.07
N SER A 121 -12.77 -12.73 -15.22
CA SER A 121 -14.23 -12.86 -15.34
C SER A 121 -14.86 -11.99 -16.44
N GLY A 122 -14.12 -11.03 -16.99
CA GLY A 122 -14.60 -10.09 -18.02
C GLY A 122 -14.64 -10.63 -19.45
N LYS A 123 -14.45 -11.93 -19.72
CA LYS A 123 -14.46 -12.52 -21.06
C LYS A 123 -15.68 -13.38 -21.38
N SER A 124 -16.85 -13.03 -20.89
CA SER A 124 -18.11 -13.49 -21.50
C SER A 124 -19.06 -12.32 -21.57
N LYS A 125 -19.22 -11.80 -22.79
CA LYS A 125 -20.32 -10.90 -23.15
C LYS A 125 -21.60 -11.72 -23.14
N GLU A 126 -22.29 -11.76 -22.00
CA GLU A 126 -23.74 -11.89 -21.93
C GLU A 126 -24.25 -10.86 -20.94
N ALA A 127 -25.26 -10.11 -21.39
CA ALA A 127 -25.86 -9.03 -20.63
C ALA A 127 -26.35 -9.51 -19.25
N PRO A 128 -26.12 -8.76 -18.18
CA PRO A 128 -26.68 -9.12 -16.88
C PRO A 128 -28.19 -8.99 -16.94
N LYS A 129 -28.88 -10.10 -16.68
CA LYS A 129 -30.27 -10.07 -16.28
C LYS A 129 -30.34 -9.23 -15.01
N GLN A 130 -31.16 -8.19 -15.06
CA GLN A 130 -31.56 -7.38 -13.93
C GLN A 130 -32.15 -8.29 -12.85
N GLU A 131 -31.38 -8.58 -11.83
CA GLU A 131 -31.98 -8.89 -10.52
C GLU A 131 -32.33 -7.55 -9.89
N SER A 132 -33.63 -7.41 -9.65
CA SER A 132 -34.27 -6.26 -9.01
C SER A 132 -33.65 -5.99 -7.64
N ILE A 133 -32.82 -4.96 -7.57
CA ILE A 133 -32.46 -4.29 -6.32
C ILE A 133 -33.73 -3.60 -5.82
N PRO A 134 -34.11 -3.76 -4.55
CA PRO A 134 -35.22 -2.99 -3.99
C PRO A 134 -34.96 -1.50 -4.19
N GLU A 135 -35.92 -0.80 -4.77
CA GLU A 135 -35.88 0.65 -4.92
C GLU A 135 -35.78 1.31 -3.54
N GLU A 136 -34.56 1.64 -3.14
CA GLU A 136 -34.35 2.69 -2.16
C GLU A 136 -34.64 4.02 -2.86
N LYS A 137 -35.66 4.72 -2.34
CA LYS A 137 -36.02 6.07 -2.76
C LYS A 137 -34.80 6.96 -2.81
N PRO A 138 -34.66 7.86 -3.79
CA PRO A 138 -33.52 8.75 -3.88
C PRO A 138 -33.52 9.68 -2.65
N GLU A 139 -32.73 9.32 -1.66
CA GLU A 139 -32.36 10.27 -0.61
C GLU A 139 -31.45 11.33 -1.25
N VAL A 140 -31.89 12.58 -1.12
CA VAL A 140 -31.13 13.79 -1.45
C VAL A 140 -29.72 13.63 -0.83
N PRO A 141 -28.62 13.77 -1.59
CA PRO A 141 -27.29 13.52 -1.07
C PRO A 141 -27.00 14.50 0.06
N LYS A 142 -27.05 14.01 1.28
CA LYS A 142 -26.52 14.71 2.44
C LYS A 142 -24.99 14.82 2.25
N LYS A 143 -24.46 16.01 2.38
CA LYS A 143 -23.03 16.43 2.25
C LYS A 143 -22.01 15.62 3.11
N LYS A 144 -22.34 14.41 3.55
CA LYS A 144 -21.55 13.55 4.48
C LYS A 144 -20.85 12.34 3.85
N ASP A 145 -20.85 12.21 2.52
CA ASP A 145 -20.32 11.00 1.88
C ASP A 145 -18.79 11.04 1.63
N GLU A 146 -18.13 12.17 1.84
CA GLU A 146 -16.69 12.31 1.73
C GLU A 146 -16.03 12.27 3.11
N GLY A 147 -14.86 11.62 3.17
CA GLY A 147 -14.02 11.57 4.36
C GLY A 147 -12.55 11.61 3.98
N PHE A 148 -11.72 11.54 4.98
CA PHE A 148 -10.27 11.64 4.88
C PHE A 148 -9.62 10.41 5.47
N VAL A 149 -8.62 9.86 4.77
CA VAL A 149 -7.58 9.04 5.41
C VAL A 149 -6.42 9.95 5.72
N TYR A 150 -5.96 9.92 6.96
CA TYR A 150 -4.88 10.79 7.42
C TYR A 150 -3.62 10.00 7.76
N ILE A 151 -2.48 10.63 7.51
CA ILE A 151 -1.19 10.28 8.07
C ILE A 151 -0.83 11.41 9.05
N LEU A 152 -0.74 11.07 10.33
CA LEU A 152 -0.38 12.02 11.39
C LEU A 152 0.98 11.70 11.95
N THR A 153 1.74 12.76 12.29
CA THR A 153 3.00 12.72 13.05
C THR A 153 2.83 13.39 14.41
N ASN A 154 3.73 13.13 15.33
CA ASN A 154 3.75 13.79 16.63
C ASN A 154 5.18 13.93 17.13
N ASP A 155 5.61 15.15 17.43
CA ASP A 155 6.97 15.48 17.88
C ASP A 155 7.32 14.92 19.28
N ALA A 156 6.34 14.43 20.03
CA ALA A 156 6.57 13.79 21.32
C ALA A 156 6.93 12.31 21.20
N PHE A 157 6.64 11.71 20.05
CA PHE A 157 7.01 10.32 19.81
C PHE A 157 8.41 10.23 19.22
N LYS A 158 9.13 9.16 19.55
CA LYS A 158 10.42 8.88 18.91
C LYS A 158 10.19 8.84 17.39
N ALA A 159 11.13 9.42 16.65
CA ALA A 159 11.04 9.55 15.21
C ALA A 159 10.58 8.25 14.52
N ASN A 160 9.68 8.37 13.56
CA ASN A 160 9.07 7.33 12.73
C ASN A 160 7.88 6.58 13.34
N TYR A 161 7.20 7.18 14.29
CA TYR A 161 5.87 6.75 14.64
C TYR A 161 4.87 7.63 13.89
N ILE A 162 4.10 7.02 13.03
CA ILE A 162 2.97 7.68 12.37
C ILE A 162 1.67 7.03 12.84
N LYS A 163 0.59 7.81 12.76
CA LYS A 163 -0.76 7.31 12.94
C LYS A 163 -1.49 7.38 11.62
N ILE A 164 -2.07 6.25 11.19
CA ILE A 164 -2.94 6.16 10.02
C ILE A 164 -4.36 5.86 10.51
N GLY A 165 -5.33 6.62 10.04
CA GLY A 165 -6.72 6.41 10.34
C GLY A 165 -7.60 7.23 9.43
N TYR A 166 -8.90 7.23 9.68
CA TYR A 166 -9.86 7.98 8.88
C TYR A 166 -10.78 8.86 9.74
N THR A 167 -11.38 9.85 9.11
CA THR A 167 -12.40 10.70 9.71
C THR A 167 -13.26 11.37 8.64
N THR A 168 -14.44 11.81 9.02
CA THR A 168 -15.29 12.72 8.23
C THR A 168 -15.15 14.17 8.69
N ASP A 169 -14.53 14.41 9.86
CA ASP A 169 -14.24 15.73 10.42
C ASP A 169 -12.80 15.72 11.00
N LEU A 170 -11.88 16.37 10.28
CA LEU A 170 -10.47 16.40 10.64
C LEU A 170 -10.21 17.19 11.92
N ASP A 171 -10.86 18.34 12.06
CA ASP A 171 -10.63 19.25 13.20
C ASP A 171 -11.14 18.64 14.50
N GLU A 172 -12.32 18.03 14.47
CA GLU A 172 -12.85 17.27 15.60
C GLU A 172 -11.93 16.08 15.94
N ARG A 173 -11.44 15.37 14.92
CA ARG A 173 -10.54 14.23 15.12
C ARG A 173 -9.23 14.63 15.76
N LEU A 174 -8.58 15.69 15.29
CA LEU A 174 -7.32 16.19 15.86
C LEU A 174 -7.51 16.65 17.31
N ARG A 175 -8.60 17.33 17.61
CA ARG A 175 -8.97 17.72 18.99
C ARG A 175 -9.19 16.51 19.89
N SER A 176 -9.90 15.48 19.42
CA SER A 176 -10.16 14.26 20.20
C SER A 176 -8.90 13.43 20.45
N LEU A 177 -7.94 13.47 19.55
CA LEU A 177 -6.66 12.78 19.68
C LEU A 177 -5.69 13.51 20.64
N TYR A 178 -5.85 14.82 20.83
CA TYR A 178 -5.05 15.61 21.78
C TYR A 178 -5.75 15.64 23.14
N ASN A 179 -5.41 14.69 23.97
CA ASN A 179 -5.92 14.54 25.33
C ASN A 179 -4.77 14.54 26.34
N THR A 180 -5.09 14.44 27.62
CA THR A 180 -4.09 14.48 28.73
C THR A 180 -2.99 13.42 28.64
N SER A 181 -3.20 12.37 27.86
CA SER A 181 -2.20 11.29 27.67
C SER A 181 -1.25 11.56 26.51
N VAL A 182 -1.47 12.62 25.73
CA VAL A 182 -0.64 12.96 24.55
C VAL A 182 0.09 14.28 24.82
N PRO A 183 1.44 14.26 24.95
CA PRO A 183 2.20 15.44 25.39
C PRO A 183 2.21 16.61 24.39
N LYS A 184 2.06 16.33 23.08
CA LYS A 184 2.04 17.33 22.01
C LYS A 184 0.90 17.03 21.03
N PRO A 185 0.33 18.05 20.36
CA PRO A 185 -0.71 17.81 19.36
C PRO A 185 -0.16 17.03 18.17
N PHE A 186 -1.05 16.28 17.52
CA PHE A 186 -0.74 15.64 16.26
C PHE A 186 -0.67 16.67 15.14
N LYS A 187 0.26 16.47 14.22
CA LYS A 187 0.41 17.23 12.99
C LYS A 187 -0.07 16.40 11.82
N VAL A 188 -0.80 17.00 10.92
CA VAL A 188 -1.18 16.36 9.66
C VAL A 188 0.03 16.35 8.74
N TYR A 189 0.45 15.18 8.30
CA TYR A 189 1.48 15.01 7.30
C TYR A 189 0.88 14.91 5.89
N ALA A 190 -0.18 14.11 5.76
CA ALA A 190 -0.92 13.96 4.51
C ALA A 190 -2.37 13.55 4.75
N LEU A 191 -3.23 13.94 3.81
CA LEU A 191 -4.64 13.55 3.74
C LEU A 191 -4.94 12.94 2.37
N LEU A 192 -5.71 11.88 2.35
CA LEU A 192 -6.40 11.38 1.15
C LEU A 192 -7.89 11.70 1.29
N LYS A 193 -8.41 12.52 0.38
CA LYS A 193 -9.83 12.86 0.31
C LYS A 193 -10.56 11.92 -0.65
N THR A 194 -11.53 11.15 -0.15
CA THR A 194 -12.29 10.17 -0.96
C THR A 194 -13.61 9.77 -0.30
N ARG A 195 -14.57 9.35 -1.10
CA ARG A 195 -15.80 8.70 -0.61
C ARG A 195 -15.54 7.29 -0.05
N LYS A 196 -14.47 6.64 -0.51
CA LYS A 196 -14.08 5.29 -0.10
C LYS A 196 -13.06 5.28 1.05
N PHE A 197 -13.10 6.28 1.94
CA PHE A 197 -12.08 6.48 2.98
C PHE A 197 -11.91 5.29 3.93
N LYS A 198 -12.98 4.58 4.31
CA LYS A 198 -12.88 3.36 5.13
C LYS A 198 -12.15 2.23 4.41
N PHE A 199 -12.38 2.08 3.11
CA PHE A 199 -11.69 1.10 2.29
C PHE A 199 -10.22 1.47 2.12
N ALA A 200 -9.93 2.75 1.85
CA ALA A 200 -8.58 3.27 1.70
C ALA A 200 -7.75 3.09 2.98
N GLU A 201 -8.32 3.42 4.14
CA GLU A 201 -7.67 3.20 5.44
C GLU A 201 -7.37 1.73 5.70
N LYS A 202 -8.35 0.85 5.46
CA LYS A 202 -8.13 -0.60 5.60
C LYS A 202 -7.01 -1.10 4.69
N LEU A 203 -6.91 -0.60 3.46
CA LEU A 203 -5.85 -0.95 2.53
C LEU A 203 -4.48 -0.47 3.04
N MET A 204 -4.40 0.75 3.57
CA MET A 204 -3.17 1.28 4.20
C MET A 204 -2.76 0.43 5.41
N HIS A 205 -3.68 0.07 6.28
CA HIS A 205 -3.42 -0.78 7.45
C HIS A 205 -2.95 -2.19 7.06
N GLU A 206 -3.55 -2.80 6.04
CA GLU A 206 -3.11 -4.11 5.54
C GLU A 206 -1.72 -4.03 4.88
N THR A 207 -1.44 -2.96 4.14
CA THR A 207 -0.13 -2.76 3.52
C THR A 207 0.98 -2.63 4.56
N PHE A 208 0.69 -1.95 5.67
CA PHE A 208 1.67 -1.68 6.73
C PHE A 208 1.48 -2.54 7.98
N ARG A 209 0.76 -3.66 7.90
CA ARG A 209 0.45 -4.51 9.07
C ARG A 209 1.68 -4.87 9.89
N ASP A 210 2.78 -5.25 9.24
CA ASP A 210 4.01 -5.69 9.92
C ASP A 210 4.81 -4.53 10.55
N TYR A 211 4.40 -3.28 10.29
CA TYR A 211 4.95 -2.07 10.93
C TYR A 211 4.07 -1.57 12.07
N ARG A 212 2.95 -2.23 12.31
CA ARG A 212 2.00 -1.85 13.35
C ARG A 212 2.62 -2.08 14.72
N THR A 213 2.44 -1.13 15.63
CA THR A 213 3.06 -1.18 16.98
C THR A 213 2.28 -2.06 17.96
N GLY A 214 1.15 -2.62 17.56
CA GLY A 214 0.30 -3.54 18.31
C GLY A 214 -0.98 -3.80 17.52
N ASP A 215 -1.59 -4.97 17.73
CA ASP A 215 -2.72 -5.43 16.91
C ASP A 215 -3.93 -4.50 16.96
N ASP A 216 -4.17 -3.85 18.11
CA ASP A 216 -5.29 -2.92 18.32
C ASP A 216 -4.91 -1.44 18.15
N ARG A 217 -3.69 -1.14 17.67
CA ARG A 217 -3.21 0.22 17.56
C ARG A 217 -3.17 0.68 16.11
N GLU A 218 -3.55 1.94 15.86
CA GLU A 218 -3.45 2.61 14.55
C GLU A 218 -2.10 3.33 14.37
N PHE A 219 -1.09 2.91 15.12
CA PHE A 219 0.27 3.44 15.07
C PHE A 219 1.18 2.48 14.31
N PHE A 220 2.05 3.07 13.49
CA PHE A 220 2.97 2.34 12.63
C PHE A 220 4.37 2.90 12.79
N GLN A 221 5.36 2.01 12.91
CA GLN A 221 6.77 2.38 12.97
C GLN A 221 7.36 2.43 11.57
N LEU A 222 7.11 3.52 10.87
CA LEU A 222 7.64 3.74 9.52
C LEU A 222 7.77 5.24 9.23
N ILE A 223 8.63 5.61 8.28
CA ILE A 223 8.81 7.01 7.88
C ILE A 223 7.56 7.53 7.16
N PRO A 224 7.13 8.78 7.46
CA PRO A 224 5.93 9.37 6.86
C PRO A 224 5.95 9.38 5.33
N GLU A 225 7.13 9.57 4.73
CA GLU A 225 7.35 9.59 3.27
C GLU A 225 6.94 8.27 2.62
N VAL A 226 7.25 7.15 3.27
CA VAL A 226 6.87 5.81 2.79
C VAL A 226 5.36 5.63 2.82
N ALA A 227 4.72 6.09 3.90
CA ALA A 227 3.26 6.04 3.99
C ALA A 227 2.60 6.96 2.96
N LEU A 228 3.20 8.13 2.68
CA LEU A 228 2.72 9.05 1.65
C LEU A 228 2.76 8.43 0.25
N GLU A 229 3.86 7.77 -0.13
CA GLU A 229 3.94 7.12 -1.44
C GLU A 229 2.88 6.02 -1.61
N GLN A 230 2.63 5.24 -0.57
CA GLN A 230 1.54 4.27 -0.60
C GLN A 230 0.16 4.95 -0.65
N LEU A 231 -0.01 6.07 0.06
CA LEU A 231 -1.27 6.83 0.03
C LEU A 231 -1.57 7.37 -1.38
N LYS A 232 -0.54 7.80 -2.13
CA LYS A 232 -0.67 8.22 -3.53
C LYS A 232 -1.11 7.07 -4.44
N VAL A 233 -0.52 5.88 -4.26
CA VAL A 233 -0.93 4.69 -5.02
C VAL A 233 -2.39 4.32 -4.75
N VAL A 234 -2.82 4.41 -3.49
CA VAL A 234 -4.23 4.20 -3.11
C VAL A 234 -5.13 5.27 -3.75
N ALA A 235 -4.68 6.52 -3.75
CA ALA A 235 -5.42 7.63 -4.35
C ALA A 235 -5.60 7.47 -5.86
N GLU A 236 -4.56 7.07 -6.58
CA GLU A 236 -4.59 6.78 -8.03
C GLU A 236 -5.61 5.67 -8.33
N GLY A 237 -5.61 4.59 -7.54
CA GLY A 237 -6.58 3.48 -7.70
C GLY A 237 -8.02 3.83 -7.28
N LEU A 238 -8.26 4.99 -6.70
CA LEU A 238 -9.58 5.45 -6.23
C LEU A 238 -10.06 6.74 -6.90
N ASP A 239 -9.31 7.26 -7.88
CA ASP A 239 -9.57 8.55 -8.53
C ASP A 239 -9.75 9.67 -7.48
N ALA A 240 -8.80 9.78 -6.56
CA ALA A 240 -8.92 10.60 -5.36
C ALA A 240 -7.82 11.67 -5.26
N VAL A 241 -7.90 12.53 -4.26
CA VAL A 241 -6.97 13.65 -4.07
C VAL A 241 -6.13 13.44 -2.81
N VAL A 242 -4.79 13.61 -2.94
CA VAL A 242 -3.86 13.64 -1.81
C VAL A 242 -3.35 15.05 -1.58
N ILE A 243 -3.42 15.50 -0.34
CA ILE A 243 -2.92 16.82 0.11
C ILE A 243 -1.81 16.56 1.14
N THR A 244 -0.67 17.22 0.98
CA THR A 244 0.43 17.17 1.94
C THR A 244 0.60 18.51 2.66
N TYR A 245 1.13 18.46 3.87
CA TYR A 245 1.28 19.62 4.75
C TYR A 245 2.73 19.82 5.17
N ASP A 246 3.11 21.06 5.47
CA ASP A 246 4.39 21.39 6.09
C ASP A 246 4.31 21.27 7.64
N ASP A 247 5.45 21.45 8.31
CA ASP A 247 5.54 21.36 9.78
C ASP A 247 4.72 22.44 10.51
N LYS A 248 4.30 23.50 9.81
CA LYS A 248 3.45 24.58 10.32
C LYS A 248 1.95 24.32 10.10
N GLY A 249 1.61 23.23 9.39
CA GLY A 249 0.23 22.87 9.07
C GLY A 249 -0.34 23.56 7.82
N ASN A 250 0.52 24.22 7.00
CA ASN A 250 0.08 24.78 5.73
C ASN A 250 0.09 23.70 4.64
N GLU A 251 -0.83 23.79 3.70
CA GLU A 251 -0.81 22.92 2.52
C GLU A 251 0.47 23.14 1.73
N LYS A 252 1.19 22.06 1.46
CA LYS A 252 2.47 22.07 0.73
C LYS A 252 2.27 21.67 -0.73
N LYS A 253 1.53 20.62 -1.00
CA LYS A 253 1.30 20.08 -2.34
C LYS A 253 0.03 19.26 -2.39
N THR A 254 -0.70 19.42 -3.51
CA THR A 254 -1.88 18.62 -3.84
C THR A 254 -1.60 17.75 -5.06
N PHE A 255 -1.95 16.47 -4.97
CA PHE A 255 -1.90 15.49 -6.05
C PHE A 255 -3.34 15.08 -6.36
N ASP A 256 -3.80 15.42 -7.55
CA ASP A 256 -5.17 15.16 -8.00
C ASP A 256 -5.17 14.03 -9.03
N TYR A 257 -5.72 12.88 -8.64
CA TYR A 257 -5.87 11.68 -9.48
C TYR A 257 -7.31 11.48 -9.95
N SER A 258 -8.18 12.47 -9.74
CA SER A 258 -9.61 12.38 -10.11
C SER A 258 -9.89 12.76 -11.57
N LYS A 259 -8.84 13.00 -12.38
CA LYS A 259 -8.94 13.42 -13.79
C LYS A 259 -8.69 12.30 -14.74
#